data_c2585fd23bf5db59f721aaca7e62a627
#
_entry.id   c2585fd23bf5db59f721aaca7e62a627
#
_cell.length_a   1.000
_cell.length_b   1.000
_cell.length_c   1.000
_cell.angle_alpha   90.00
_cell.angle_beta   90.00
_cell.angle_gamma   90.00
#
_symmetry.space_group_name_H-M   'P 1'
#
loop_
_entity.id
_entity.type
_entity.pdbx_description
1 polymer ?
#
loop_
_entity_poly.entity_id
_entity_poly.type
_entity_poly.pdbx_seq_one_letter_code
_entity_poly.pdbx_strand_id
1 'polypeptide(L)'
;MQYDAVRLGIGLYGISPMGGDATLRPISTLKTIILQIHDVPADETVGYSRKGLLQRPSRIAALPIGYADGLNRHLGNRRGYCIINGKQAPYVGNICMDVCMVDVTDIECREGDSVEIFGPNLSVETVAAWLDTIPYEVLTAVSTRIKRVYYSD
;
A
#
# COMPACT_ATOMS: atom_id res chain seq x y z
N MET A 1 32.98 -11.46 -17.89
CA MET A 1 34.04 -10.49 -17.55
C MET A 1 33.69 -9.88 -16.21
N GLN A 2 34.59 -9.85 -15.26
CA GLN A 2 34.50 -9.08 -14.03
C GLN A 2 35.34 -7.79 -14.20
N TYR A 3 34.77 -6.67 -13.83
CA TYR A 3 35.43 -5.36 -13.82
C TYR A 3 35.69 -4.95 -12.36
N ASP A 4 36.44 -3.87 -12.16
CA ASP A 4 36.84 -3.37 -10.83
C ASP A 4 35.66 -2.80 -10.01
N ALA A 5 34.52 -2.55 -10.66
CA ALA A 5 33.32 -2.03 -10.02
C ALA A 5 32.06 -2.58 -10.66
N VAL A 6 30.99 -2.67 -9.86
CA VAL A 6 29.64 -3.04 -10.31
C VAL A 6 28.63 -2.01 -9.83
N ARG A 7 27.54 -1.84 -10.60
CA ARG A 7 26.37 -1.09 -10.15
C ARG A 7 25.37 -2.07 -9.56
N LEU A 8 25.17 -1.99 -8.26
CA LEU A 8 24.14 -2.78 -7.60
C LEU A 8 22.76 -2.19 -7.91
N GLY A 9 21.87 -3.05 -8.33
CA GLY A 9 20.48 -2.69 -8.66
C GLY A 9 19.51 -3.00 -7.52
N ILE A 10 18.30 -3.39 -7.90
CA ILE A 10 17.17 -3.62 -6.99
C ILE A 10 17.41 -4.75 -5.98
N GLY A 11 18.39 -5.61 -6.24
CA GLY A 11 18.84 -6.63 -5.28
C GLY A 11 19.23 -6.07 -3.92
N LEU A 12 19.68 -4.80 -3.83
CA LEU A 12 19.92 -4.11 -2.55
C LEU A 12 18.64 -3.94 -1.71
N TYR A 13 17.48 -3.94 -2.34
CA TYR A 13 16.19 -3.86 -1.67
C TYR A 13 15.56 -5.24 -1.43
N GLY A 14 16.31 -6.29 -1.68
CA GLY A 14 15.85 -7.67 -1.49
C GLY A 14 14.88 -8.15 -2.58
N ILE A 15 14.92 -7.55 -3.76
CA ILE A 15 14.04 -7.87 -4.89
C ILE A 15 14.88 -8.45 -6.02
N SER A 16 14.49 -9.63 -6.54
CA SER A 16 15.18 -10.25 -7.67
C SER A 16 14.77 -9.61 -9.00
N PRO A 17 15.71 -9.14 -9.81
CA PRO A 17 15.40 -8.63 -11.15
C PRO A 17 14.95 -9.74 -12.12
N MET A 18 15.24 -11.01 -11.79
CA MET A 18 14.87 -12.19 -12.62
C MET A 18 13.61 -12.86 -12.10
N GLY A 19 13.06 -12.44 -10.97
CA GLY A 19 11.97 -13.12 -10.28
C GLY A 19 12.41 -14.42 -9.56
N GLY A 20 11.70 -14.78 -8.49
CA GLY A 20 11.81 -16.11 -7.87
C GLY A 20 13.11 -16.45 -7.12
N ASP A 21 13.98 -15.49 -6.82
CA ASP A 21 15.18 -15.75 -6.02
C ASP A 21 14.82 -15.74 -4.52
N ALA A 22 14.73 -16.96 -3.95
CA ALA A 22 14.41 -17.16 -2.54
C ALA A 22 15.54 -16.73 -1.56
N THR A 23 16.70 -16.35 -2.06
CA THR A 23 17.83 -15.90 -1.22
C THR A 23 17.73 -14.43 -0.85
N LEU A 24 17.01 -13.64 -1.66
CA LEU A 24 16.80 -12.22 -1.40
C LEU A 24 15.61 -11.99 -0.47
N ARG A 25 15.79 -11.14 0.52
CA ARG A 25 14.73 -10.76 1.48
C ARG A 25 14.35 -9.29 1.31
N PRO A 26 13.09 -8.96 1.03
CA PRO A 26 12.63 -7.58 1.01
C PRO A 26 12.95 -6.87 2.31
N ILE A 27 13.60 -5.71 2.22
CA ILE A 27 14.06 -4.93 3.39
C ILE A 27 13.18 -3.71 3.66
N SER A 28 12.25 -3.39 2.77
CA SER A 28 11.43 -2.19 2.86
C SER A 28 10.00 -2.54 3.22
N THR A 29 9.44 -1.82 4.18
CA THR A 29 8.02 -1.91 4.54
C THR A 29 7.45 -0.50 4.65
N LEU A 30 6.32 -0.24 3.98
CA LEU A 30 5.55 0.99 4.15
C LEU A 30 4.30 0.68 4.98
N LYS A 31 4.18 1.36 6.12
CA LYS A 31 3.05 1.21 7.04
C LYS A 31 2.37 2.53 7.34
N THR A 32 1.11 2.43 7.70
CA THR A 32 0.31 3.50 8.27
C THR A 32 -0.57 2.93 9.39
N ILE A 33 -1.54 3.69 9.87
CA ILE A 33 -2.51 3.25 10.88
C ILE A 33 -3.93 3.51 10.40
N ILE A 34 -4.91 2.89 11.04
CA ILE A 34 -6.31 3.27 10.91
C ILE A 34 -6.52 4.56 11.72
N LEU A 35 -6.96 5.62 11.05
CA LEU A 35 -7.25 6.90 11.71
C LEU A 35 -8.66 6.91 12.28
N GLN A 36 -9.64 6.42 11.51
CA GLN A 36 -11.04 6.43 11.87
C GLN A 36 -11.79 5.34 11.13
N ILE A 37 -12.87 4.81 11.74
CA ILE A 37 -13.76 3.84 11.10
C ILE A 37 -15.19 4.37 11.13
N HIS A 38 -15.89 4.27 9.99
CA HIS A 38 -17.29 4.64 9.86
C HIS A 38 -18.12 3.48 9.32
N ASP A 39 -19.31 3.32 9.87
CA ASP A 39 -20.36 2.49 9.28
C ASP A 39 -21.11 3.33 8.24
N VAL A 40 -21.12 2.85 6.99
CA VAL A 40 -21.70 3.55 5.85
C VAL A 40 -22.80 2.68 5.25
N PRO A 41 -24.04 3.22 5.09
CA PRO A 41 -25.14 2.49 4.47
C PRO A 41 -24.85 2.03 3.04
N ALA A 42 -25.62 1.05 2.56
CA ALA A 42 -25.64 0.71 1.14
C ALA A 42 -26.10 1.91 0.30
N ASP A 43 -25.68 1.94 -0.96
CA ASP A 43 -26.01 2.99 -1.95
C ASP A 43 -25.41 4.37 -1.64
N GLU A 44 -24.68 4.51 -0.54
CA GLU A 44 -23.87 5.70 -0.30
C GLU A 44 -22.50 5.62 -1.01
N THR A 45 -21.86 6.78 -1.12
CA THR A 45 -20.59 6.91 -1.83
C THR A 45 -19.49 7.44 -0.94
N VAL A 46 -18.28 6.91 -1.12
CA VAL A 46 -17.09 7.27 -0.37
C VAL A 46 -16.12 8.05 -1.25
N GLY A 47 -15.57 9.14 -0.70
CA GLY A 47 -14.52 9.93 -1.33
C GLY A 47 -14.99 10.89 -2.43
N TYR A 48 -14.01 11.58 -3.01
CA TYR A 48 -14.26 12.59 -4.03
C TYR A 48 -14.87 12.01 -5.32
N SER A 49 -15.72 12.84 -5.96
CA SER A 49 -16.41 12.50 -7.21
C SER A 49 -17.32 11.28 -7.08
N ARG A 50 -17.70 10.89 -5.89
CA ARG A 50 -18.65 9.80 -5.62
C ARG A 50 -18.26 8.46 -6.29
N LYS A 51 -16.95 8.19 -6.43
CA LYS A 51 -16.45 6.99 -7.12
C LYS A 51 -16.48 5.72 -6.28
N GLY A 52 -16.46 5.84 -4.97
CA GLY A 52 -16.55 4.70 -4.05
C GLY A 52 -17.99 4.31 -3.75
N LEU A 53 -18.73 3.78 -4.73
CA LEU A 53 -20.10 3.30 -4.53
C LEU A 53 -20.08 2.01 -3.70
N LEU A 54 -20.92 1.96 -2.66
CA LEU A 54 -21.09 0.81 -1.79
C LEU A 54 -22.35 0.05 -2.17
N GLN A 55 -22.22 -1.26 -2.37
CA GLN A 55 -23.33 -2.16 -2.74
C GLN A 55 -23.99 -2.82 -1.53
N ARG A 56 -23.40 -2.69 -0.35
CA ARG A 56 -23.91 -3.21 0.93
C ARG A 56 -23.54 -2.25 2.05
N PRO A 57 -24.21 -2.31 3.21
CA PRO A 57 -23.71 -1.63 4.41
C PRO A 57 -22.27 -2.06 4.69
N SER A 58 -21.38 -1.10 4.85
CA SER A 58 -19.94 -1.33 4.89
C SER A 58 -19.28 -0.55 6.01
N ARG A 59 -18.22 -1.13 6.60
CA ARG A 59 -17.29 -0.42 7.50
C ARG A 59 -16.13 0.10 6.68
N ILE A 60 -15.95 1.42 6.68
CA ILE A 60 -14.93 2.09 5.90
C ILE A 60 -13.92 2.73 6.85
N ALA A 61 -12.66 2.36 6.69
CA ALA A 61 -11.56 2.94 7.44
C ALA A 61 -10.88 4.05 6.63
N ALA A 62 -10.58 5.17 7.29
CA ALA A 62 -9.75 6.24 6.77
C ALA A 62 -8.28 6.02 7.21
N LEU A 63 -7.36 6.12 6.29
CA LEU A 63 -5.92 5.94 6.50
C LEU A 63 -5.21 7.27 6.20
N PRO A 64 -4.33 7.78 7.09
CA PRO A 64 -3.57 9.03 6.88
C PRO A 64 -2.38 8.81 5.96
N ILE A 65 -2.64 8.36 4.74
CA ILE A 65 -1.67 8.19 3.66
C ILE A 65 -2.35 8.44 2.32
N GLY A 66 -1.68 9.17 1.43
CA GLY A 66 -2.21 9.48 0.12
C GLY A 66 -1.13 9.60 -0.95
N TYR A 67 -1.49 10.18 -2.11
CA TYR A 67 -0.53 10.24 -3.22
C TYR A 67 0.65 11.20 -2.96
N ALA A 68 0.53 12.16 -2.05
CA ALA A 68 1.66 12.99 -1.65
C ALA A 68 2.69 12.22 -0.78
N ASP A 69 2.30 11.07 -0.25
CA ASP A 69 3.18 10.15 0.48
C ASP A 69 3.82 9.10 -0.42
N GLY A 70 3.35 8.99 -1.66
CA GLY A 70 3.79 7.99 -2.61
C GLY A 70 2.78 6.86 -2.85
N LEU A 71 1.60 6.89 -2.22
CA LEU A 71 0.53 5.94 -2.51
C LEU A 71 -0.15 6.33 -3.83
N ASN A 72 0.20 5.63 -4.91
CA ASN A 72 -0.27 5.98 -6.24
C ASN A 72 -1.79 5.98 -6.35
N ARG A 73 -2.35 7.04 -6.92
CA ARG A 73 -3.81 7.25 -7.05
C ARG A 73 -4.51 6.16 -7.87
N HIS A 74 -3.80 5.50 -8.79
CA HIS A 74 -4.34 4.40 -9.59
C HIS A 74 -4.68 3.14 -8.78
N LEU A 75 -4.18 3.00 -7.55
CA LEU A 75 -4.56 1.90 -6.65
C LEU A 75 -5.99 2.02 -6.12
N GLY A 76 -6.60 3.19 -6.21
CA GLY A 76 -7.98 3.44 -5.81
C GLY A 76 -9.01 2.62 -6.58
N ASN A 77 -10.28 2.77 -6.20
CA ASN A 77 -11.42 2.13 -6.86
C ASN A 77 -11.30 0.60 -6.96
N ARG A 78 -10.86 -0.06 -5.88
CA ARG A 78 -10.67 -1.52 -5.74
C ARG A 78 -9.60 -2.12 -6.67
N ARG A 79 -8.74 -1.31 -7.29
CA ARG A 79 -7.63 -1.83 -8.10
C ARG A 79 -6.54 -2.47 -7.24
N GLY A 80 -6.31 -1.91 -6.06
CA GLY A 80 -5.37 -2.46 -5.08
C GLY A 80 -6.01 -2.60 -3.70
N TYR A 81 -5.24 -3.17 -2.79
CA TYR A 81 -5.60 -3.31 -1.38
C TYR A 81 -4.38 -3.06 -0.49
N CYS A 82 -4.61 -2.88 0.79
CA CYS A 82 -3.59 -2.95 1.83
C CYS A 82 -3.86 -4.15 2.75
N ILE A 83 -2.94 -4.45 3.66
CA ILE A 83 -3.11 -5.54 4.62
C ILE A 83 -3.39 -4.97 6.01
N ILE A 84 -4.46 -5.45 6.63
CA ILE A 84 -4.87 -5.13 8.00
C ILE A 84 -5.15 -6.45 8.72
N ASN A 85 -4.43 -6.69 9.82
CA ASN A 85 -4.56 -7.92 10.61
C ASN A 85 -4.51 -9.20 9.75
N GLY A 86 -3.60 -9.23 8.75
CA GLY A 86 -3.40 -10.36 7.84
C GLY A 86 -4.46 -10.51 6.74
N LYS A 87 -5.43 -9.60 6.64
CA LYS A 87 -6.49 -9.62 5.63
C LYS A 87 -6.36 -8.48 4.63
N GLN A 88 -6.85 -8.71 3.42
CA GLN A 88 -6.87 -7.72 2.34
C GLN A 88 -8.00 -6.71 2.55
N ALA A 89 -7.66 -5.42 2.62
CA ALA A 89 -8.58 -4.29 2.72
C ALA A 89 -8.53 -3.49 1.41
N PRO A 90 -9.50 -3.62 0.50
CA PRO A 90 -9.50 -2.94 -0.79
C PRO A 90 -9.63 -1.43 -0.64
N TYR A 91 -8.93 -0.65 -1.46
CA TYR A 91 -9.13 0.80 -1.54
C TYR A 91 -10.49 1.14 -2.13
N VAL A 92 -11.23 2.02 -1.46
CA VAL A 92 -12.57 2.46 -1.87
C VAL A 92 -12.52 3.91 -2.35
N GLY A 93 -13.07 4.15 -3.52
CA GLY A 93 -13.06 5.48 -4.13
C GLY A 93 -11.67 5.94 -4.55
N ASN A 94 -11.52 7.23 -4.76
CA ASN A 94 -10.25 7.83 -5.15
C ASN A 94 -9.32 8.01 -3.96
N ILE A 95 -8.05 7.66 -4.13
CA ILE A 95 -7.00 8.05 -3.18
C ILE A 95 -6.81 9.56 -3.27
N CYS A 96 -6.81 10.22 -2.12
CA CYS A 96 -6.63 11.68 -2.00
C CYS A 96 -5.16 12.04 -1.76
N MET A 97 -4.87 13.32 -1.56
CA MET A 97 -3.50 13.82 -1.36
C MET A 97 -2.87 13.21 -0.10
N ASP A 98 -3.58 13.23 1.02
CA ASP A 98 -3.05 12.89 2.34
C ASP A 98 -3.86 11.78 3.04
N VAL A 99 -4.91 11.25 2.39
CA VAL A 99 -5.80 10.25 2.98
C VAL A 99 -6.33 9.32 1.90
N CYS A 100 -6.58 8.07 2.27
CA CYS A 100 -7.34 7.12 1.46
C CYS A 100 -8.33 6.35 2.35
N MET A 101 -9.29 5.71 1.70
CA MET A 101 -10.31 4.91 2.36
C MET A 101 -10.21 3.46 1.92
N VAL A 102 -10.45 2.54 2.86
CA VAL A 102 -10.43 1.09 2.62
C VAL A 102 -11.66 0.42 3.22
N ASP A 103 -12.11 -0.64 2.58
CA ASP A 103 -13.22 -1.46 3.05
C ASP A 103 -12.70 -2.46 4.09
N VAL A 104 -13.19 -2.34 5.32
CA VAL A 104 -12.85 -3.21 6.45
C VAL A 104 -14.07 -3.97 6.99
N THR A 105 -15.13 -4.10 6.18
CA THR A 105 -16.40 -4.70 6.59
C THR A 105 -16.23 -6.11 7.19
N ASP A 106 -15.36 -6.92 6.58
CA ASP A 106 -15.14 -8.31 6.98
C ASP A 106 -13.80 -8.48 7.76
N ILE A 107 -13.26 -7.36 8.27
CA ILE A 107 -12.00 -7.33 9.01
C ILE A 107 -12.26 -6.86 10.43
N GLU A 108 -11.89 -7.68 11.39
CA GLU A 108 -11.86 -7.27 12.80
C GLU A 108 -10.68 -6.33 13.01
N CYS A 109 -10.97 -5.04 13.20
CA CYS A 109 -9.96 -4.00 13.39
C CYS A 109 -10.55 -2.80 14.13
N ARG A 110 -9.67 -1.94 14.65
CA ARG A 110 -9.98 -0.72 15.38
C ARG A 110 -9.04 0.42 14.98
N GLU A 111 -9.39 1.62 15.38
CA GLU A 111 -8.55 2.80 15.25
C GLU A 111 -7.20 2.59 15.93
N GLY A 112 -6.11 3.01 15.29
CA GLY A 112 -4.74 2.78 15.72
C GLY A 112 -4.11 1.47 15.23
N ASP A 113 -4.87 0.52 14.70
CA ASP A 113 -4.32 -0.72 14.16
C ASP A 113 -3.39 -0.43 12.98
N SER A 114 -2.31 -1.21 12.89
CA SER A 114 -1.29 -1.09 11.84
C SER A 114 -1.82 -1.57 10.50
N VAL A 115 -1.51 -0.81 9.47
CA VAL A 115 -1.86 -1.10 8.07
C VAL A 115 -0.59 -1.21 7.26
N GLU A 116 -0.41 -2.32 6.54
CA GLU A 116 0.72 -2.53 5.64
C GLU A 116 0.32 -2.18 4.21
N ILE A 117 1.01 -1.21 3.61
CA ILE A 117 0.81 -0.78 2.22
C ILE A 117 1.63 -1.66 1.28
N PHE A 118 2.87 -1.97 1.65
CA PHE A 118 3.71 -3.03 1.12
C PHE A 118 4.73 -3.47 2.17
N GLY A 119 5.17 -4.72 2.06
CA GLY A 119 6.09 -5.32 3.03
C GLY A 119 6.06 -6.84 2.96
N PRO A 120 6.23 -7.53 4.10
CA PRO A 120 6.29 -8.98 4.15
C PRO A 120 5.01 -9.70 3.69
N ASN A 121 3.83 -9.07 3.91
CA ASN A 121 2.53 -9.68 3.57
C ASN A 121 1.96 -9.17 2.24
N LEU A 122 2.54 -8.13 1.67
CA LEU A 122 2.16 -7.57 0.37
C LEU A 122 3.41 -7.06 -0.33
N SER A 123 3.92 -7.82 -1.29
CA SER A 123 5.18 -7.49 -1.94
C SER A 123 5.07 -6.20 -2.78
N VAL A 124 6.16 -5.47 -2.88
CA VAL A 124 6.25 -4.26 -3.71
C VAL A 124 6.10 -4.60 -5.20
N GLU A 125 6.48 -5.82 -5.62
CA GLU A 125 6.28 -6.32 -6.98
C GLU A 125 4.78 -6.45 -7.30
N THR A 126 3.98 -6.93 -6.35
CA THR A 126 2.52 -7.00 -6.50
C THR A 126 1.93 -5.60 -6.69
N VAL A 127 2.36 -4.63 -5.88
CA VAL A 127 1.91 -3.23 -6.01
C VAL A 127 2.34 -2.63 -7.36
N ALA A 128 3.57 -2.90 -7.79
CA ALA A 128 4.07 -2.45 -9.09
C ALA A 128 3.26 -3.05 -10.26
N ALA A 129 2.91 -4.34 -10.17
CA ALA A 129 2.09 -5.01 -11.18
C ALA A 129 0.69 -4.39 -11.30
N TRP A 130 0.05 -4.00 -10.20
CA TRP A 130 -1.24 -3.28 -10.24
C TRP A 130 -1.15 -1.92 -10.91
N LEU A 131 0.03 -1.32 -10.89
CA LEU A 131 0.30 0.00 -11.46
C LEU A 131 0.86 -0.07 -12.89
N ASP A 132 1.08 -1.29 -13.42
CA ASP A 132 1.73 -1.50 -14.71
C ASP A 132 3.12 -0.85 -14.78
N THR A 133 3.91 -1.03 -13.71
CA THR A 133 5.24 -0.46 -13.57
C THR A 133 6.20 -1.43 -12.89
N ILE A 134 7.36 -0.93 -12.48
CA ILE A 134 8.44 -1.70 -11.85
C ILE A 134 8.61 -1.34 -10.37
N PRO A 135 9.12 -2.26 -9.52
CA PRO A 135 9.33 -2.02 -8.09
C PRO A 135 10.16 -0.78 -7.76
N TYR A 136 11.11 -0.40 -8.60
CA TYR A 136 11.89 0.82 -8.43
C TYR A 136 11.02 2.07 -8.33
N GLU A 137 10.03 2.19 -9.22
CA GLU A 137 9.15 3.36 -9.24
C GLU A 137 8.30 3.42 -7.96
N VAL A 138 7.77 2.29 -7.51
CA VAL A 138 7.01 2.23 -6.26
C VAL A 138 7.86 2.65 -5.06
N LEU A 139 9.09 2.12 -4.96
CA LEU A 139 10.00 2.45 -3.85
C LEU A 139 10.44 3.91 -3.87
N THR A 140 10.76 4.45 -5.05
CA THR A 140 11.24 5.84 -5.19
C THR A 140 10.12 6.87 -5.09
N ALA A 141 8.86 6.47 -5.31
CA ALA A 141 7.70 7.33 -5.12
C ALA A 141 7.42 7.66 -3.64
N VAL A 142 7.94 6.85 -2.69
CA VAL A 142 7.75 7.12 -1.26
C VAL A 142 8.40 8.45 -0.89
N SER A 143 7.56 9.42 -0.54
CA SER A 143 7.95 10.81 -0.25
C SER A 143 8.96 10.90 0.89
N THR A 144 9.84 11.91 0.83
CA THR A 144 10.80 12.24 1.91
C THR A 144 10.12 12.71 3.19
N ARG A 145 8.84 13.11 3.14
CA ARG A 145 8.06 13.47 4.34
C ARG A 145 7.68 12.27 5.20
N ILE A 146 7.74 11.05 4.66
CA ILE A 146 7.51 9.82 5.41
C ILE A 146 8.72 9.53 6.28
N LYS A 147 8.48 9.38 7.59
CA LYS A 147 9.53 9.04 8.55
C LYS A 147 10.11 7.65 8.23
N ARG A 148 11.41 7.58 8.06
CA ARG A 148 12.12 6.32 7.87
C ARG A 148 12.69 5.86 9.22
N VAL A 149 12.43 4.60 9.53
CA VAL A 149 12.96 3.94 10.72
C VAL A 149 13.82 2.78 10.26
N TYR A 150 15.05 2.75 10.70
CA TYR A 150 16.01 1.71 10.36
C TYR A 150 16.13 0.75 11.54
N TYR A 151 16.11 -0.53 11.24
CA TYR A 151 16.38 -1.58 12.20
C TYR A 151 17.66 -2.29 11.77
N SER A 152 18.53 -2.59 12.73
CA SER A 152 19.67 -3.52 12.55
C SER A 152 19.38 -4.73 13.42
N ASP A 153 19.50 -5.91 12.83
CA ASP A 153 19.52 -7.19 13.56
C ASP A 153 20.85 -7.33 14.31
#